data_a3063a2064d83b6b1ca28312d3cd2967
#
_entry.id   a3063a2064d83b6b1ca28312d3cd2967
#
_cell.length_a   1.000
_cell.length_b   1.000
_cell.length_c   1.000
_cell.angle_alpha   90.00
_cell.angle_beta   90.00
_cell.angle_gamma   90.00
#
_symmetry.space_group_name_H-M   'P 1'
#
loop_
_entity.id
_entity.type
_entity.pdbx_description
1 polymer ?
#
loop_
_entity_poly.entity_id
_entity_poly.type
_entity_poly.pdbx_seq_one_letter_code
_entity_poly.pdbx_strand_id
1 'polypeptide(L)'
;GGRPGAQVRVTIAASTLLGLDDQPGDLEGYGAIDAVTARALAAGGDWQRIVTDPLTEQTLDVGRRRYRPPAALDEHVRVRDKTCAAPGCTVPAARADLDHTIAYHPQPGAPPDTPLGGTDAGNLGPLCRAHHRLKTVGGFRLRQIAPGLFEWITPTGHRYLVRPGTGRSLDTTTVPHDAEPPF
;
A
#
# COMPACT_ATOMS: atom_id res chain seq x y z
N GLY A 1 17.86 4.63 -28.28
CA GLY A 1 16.95 4.22 -27.24
C GLY A 1 17.62 3.15 -26.39
N GLY A 2 18.23 3.53 -25.25
CA GLY A 2 18.74 2.58 -24.27
C GLY A 2 17.56 1.81 -23.66
N ARG A 3 17.68 0.49 -23.53
CA ARG A 3 16.78 -0.31 -22.70
C ARG A 3 16.81 0.26 -21.29
N PRO A 4 15.66 0.49 -20.62
CA PRO A 4 15.69 0.84 -19.22
C PRO A 4 16.40 -0.29 -18.48
N GLY A 5 17.42 0.03 -17.71
CA GLY A 5 18.11 -0.91 -16.85
C GLY A 5 17.11 -1.55 -15.87
N ALA A 6 17.37 -2.78 -15.47
CA ALA A 6 16.56 -3.41 -14.43
C ALA A 6 16.66 -2.56 -13.15
N GLN A 7 15.52 -2.12 -12.65
CA GLN A 7 15.44 -1.38 -11.39
C GLN A 7 15.23 -2.41 -10.27
N VAL A 8 16.22 -2.51 -9.39
CA VAL A 8 16.17 -3.38 -8.21
C VAL A 8 15.94 -2.49 -6.99
N ARG A 9 14.92 -2.80 -6.19
CA ARG A 9 14.63 -2.07 -4.95
C ARG A 9 14.89 -2.97 -3.75
N VAL A 10 15.71 -2.46 -2.83
CA VAL A 10 16.00 -3.11 -1.57
C VAL A 10 15.64 -2.16 -0.44
N THR A 11 14.81 -2.62 0.48
CA THR A 11 14.53 -1.92 1.74
C THR A 11 15.42 -2.52 2.82
N ILE A 12 16.24 -1.71 3.47
CA ILE A 12 17.15 -2.12 4.54
C ILE A 12 17.10 -1.10 5.68
N ALA A 13 17.13 -1.58 6.93
CA ALA A 13 17.22 -0.69 8.07
C ALA A 13 18.54 0.09 8.05
N ALA A 14 18.51 1.34 8.50
CA ALA A 14 19.72 2.17 8.54
C ALA A 14 20.81 1.56 9.43
N SER A 15 20.42 0.95 10.55
CA SER A 15 21.32 0.22 11.44
C SER A 15 22.03 -0.95 10.75
N THR A 16 21.28 -1.74 10.00
CA THR A 16 21.80 -2.86 9.20
C THR A 16 22.73 -2.37 8.10
N LEU A 17 22.33 -1.31 7.41
CA LEU A 17 23.14 -0.70 6.36
C LEU A 17 24.50 -0.21 6.88
N LEU A 18 24.50 0.40 8.07
CA LEU A 18 25.69 0.90 8.74
C LEU A 18 26.51 -0.22 9.43
N GLY A 19 26.04 -1.47 9.37
CA GLY A 19 26.71 -2.61 9.99
C GLY A 19 26.58 -2.66 11.51
N LEU A 20 25.57 -1.99 12.07
CA LEU A 20 25.32 -1.99 13.51
C LEU A 20 24.50 -3.21 13.97
N ASP A 21 23.83 -3.85 13.04
CA ASP A 21 23.13 -5.13 13.22
C ASP A 21 23.10 -5.91 11.90
N ASP A 22 22.51 -7.11 11.92
CA ASP A 22 22.39 -8.01 10.78
C ASP A 22 20.92 -8.37 10.48
N GLN A 23 20.00 -7.42 10.67
CA GLN A 23 18.60 -7.63 10.30
C GLN A 23 18.48 -7.84 8.79
N PRO A 24 17.57 -8.71 8.34
CA PRO A 24 17.37 -8.96 6.93
C PRO A 24 16.86 -7.70 6.21
N GLY A 25 17.33 -7.49 4.98
CA GLY A 25 16.71 -6.56 4.04
C GLY A 25 15.53 -7.21 3.32
N ASP A 26 14.73 -6.40 2.63
CA ASP A 26 13.66 -6.88 1.77
C ASP A 26 13.92 -6.48 0.32
N LEU A 27 13.97 -7.47 -0.56
CA LEU A 27 14.11 -7.30 -1.99
C LEU A 27 12.72 -7.34 -2.64
N GLU A 28 12.30 -6.22 -3.23
CA GLU A 28 10.98 -6.10 -3.84
C GLU A 28 10.73 -7.19 -4.89
N GLY A 29 9.66 -7.98 -4.68
CA GLY A 29 9.27 -9.08 -5.56
C GLY A 29 9.97 -10.41 -5.30
N TYR A 30 10.92 -10.45 -4.37
CA TYR A 30 11.62 -11.68 -3.96
C TYR A 30 11.35 -12.03 -2.48
N GLY A 31 11.38 -11.01 -1.61
CA GLY A 31 11.19 -11.15 -0.17
C GLY A 31 12.47 -10.88 0.63
N ALA A 32 12.54 -11.48 1.83
CA ALA A 32 13.66 -11.25 2.73
C ALA A 32 14.99 -11.77 2.16
N ILE A 33 16.02 -10.96 2.25
CA ILE A 33 17.41 -11.28 1.92
C ILE A 33 18.30 -11.00 3.12
N ASP A 34 19.41 -11.74 3.24
CA ASP A 34 20.35 -11.52 4.31
C ASP A 34 21.02 -10.14 4.25
N ALA A 35 21.52 -9.68 5.40
CA ALA A 35 22.10 -8.36 5.55
C ALA A 35 23.33 -8.14 4.65
N VAL A 36 24.14 -9.17 4.40
CA VAL A 36 25.35 -9.08 3.56
C VAL A 36 24.94 -8.83 2.11
N THR A 37 23.98 -9.60 1.61
CA THR A 37 23.42 -9.43 0.27
C THR A 37 22.75 -8.07 0.12
N ALA A 38 21.97 -7.65 1.12
CA ALA A 38 21.32 -6.35 1.10
C ALA A 38 22.34 -5.19 1.04
N ARG A 39 23.39 -5.24 1.84
CA ARG A 39 24.49 -4.25 1.81
C ARG A 39 25.24 -4.26 0.48
N ALA A 40 25.49 -5.44 -0.10
CA ALA A 40 26.18 -5.56 -1.38
C ALA A 40 25.35 -4.94 -2.53
N LEU A 41 24.05 -5.19 -2.57
CA LEU A 41 23.15 -4.57 -3.54
C LEU A 41 23.07 -3.05 -3.35
N ALA A 42 23.09 -2.62 -2.10
CA ALA A 42 23.10 -1.22 -1.76
C ALA A 42 24.38 -0.48 -2.19
N ALA A 43 25.55 -1.09 -2.11
CA ALA A 43 26.83 -0.44 -2.40
C ALA A 43 27.00 0.03 -3.85
N GLY A 44 26.24 -0.53 -4.80
CA GLY A 44 26.32 -0.20 -6.23
C GLY A 44 25.14 0.63 -6.76
N GLY A 45 24.21 1.03 -5.91
CA GLY A 45 22.95 1.69 -6.32
C GLY A 45 22.87 3.17 -5.98
N ASP A 46 21.91 3.85 -6.62
CA ASP A 46 21.47 5.17 -6.19
C ASP A 46 20.61 5.06 -4.94
N TRP A 47 20.88 5.90 -3.96
CA TRP A 47 20.22 5.86 -2.66
C TRP A 47 19.09 6.87 -2.57
N GLN A 48 17.92 6.37 -2.22
CA GLN A 48 16.83 7.23 -1.78
C GLN A 48 16.60 7.01 -0.29
N ARG A 49 16.81 8.06 0.50
CA ARG A 49 16.49 8.03 1.92
C ARG A 49 14.98 8.16 2.10
N ILE A 50 14.36 7.13 2.65
CA ILE A 50 12.99 7.17 3.15
C ILE A 50 13.08 7.19 4.67
N VAL A 51 12.75 8.33 5.28
CA VAL A 51 12.64 8.42 6.73
C VAL A 51 11.23 8.02 7.11
N THR A 52 11.07 6.83 7.66
CA THR A 52 9.86 6.43 8.36
C THR A 52 10.00 6.81 9.82
N ASP A 53 9.08 7.60 10.35
CA ASP A 53 8.95 7.80 11.79
C ASP A 53 8.37 6.50 12.37
N PRO A 54 9.12 5.77 13.23
CA PRO A 54 8.65 4.51 13.79
C PRO A 54 7.50 4.69 14.79
N LEU A 55 7.23 5.91 15.24
CA LEU A 55 6.21 6.19 16.26
C LEU A 55 4.92 6.79 15.70
N THR A 56 4.96 7.52 14.60
CA THR A 56 3.78 8.25 14.13
C THR A 56 3.39 7.94 12.69
N GLU A 57 4.28 7.32 11.88
CA GLU A 57 4.12 7.14 10.43
C GLU A 57 3.57 8.40 9.71
N GLN A 58 3.49 9.51 10.42
CA GLN A 58 3.06 10.80 9.94
C GLN A 58 4.20 11.48 9.21
N THR A 59 4.42 11.08 8.00
CA THR A 59 5.31 11.87 7.20
C THR A 59 4.75 12.13 5.84
N LEU A 60 4.91 13.39 5.49
CA LEU A 60 4.62 13.98 4.20
C LEU A 60 3.15 14.36 3.98
N ASP A 61 2.68 15.24 4.83
CA ASP A 61 1.65 16.19 4.46
C ASP A 61 2.21 17.15 3.40
N VAL A 62 2.51 16.62 2.22
CA VAL A 62 2.87 17.44 1.07
C VAL A 62 1.61 17.71 0.27
N GLY A 63 0.73 18.50 0.86
CA GLY A 63 -0.35 19.14 0.15
C GLY A 63 -1.53 18.24 -0.20
N ARG A 64 -2.46 18.06 0.73
CA ARG A 64 -3.81 17.46 0.56
C ARG A 64 -4.66 18.01 -0.59
N ARG A 65 -4.14 19.00 -1.34
CA ARG A 65 -4.86 19.72 -2.40
C ARG A 65 -4.58 19.24 -3.82
N ARG A 66 -3.83 18.16 -4.00
CA ARG A 66 -3.51 17.63 -5.33
C ARG A 66 -4.04 16.21 -5.46
N TYR A 67 -4.82 15.95 -6.52
CA TYR A 67 -5.32 14.62 -6.83
C TYR A 67 -4.17 13.61 -7.06
N ARG A 68 -3.16 14.01 -7.84
CA ARG A 68 -1.98 13.15 -8.07
C ARG A 68 -1.00 13.33 -6.92
N PRO A 69 -0.56 12.22 -6.31
CA PRO A 69 0.44 12.30 -5.25
C PRO A 69 1.76 12.87 -5.80
N PRO A 70 2.48 13.69 -5.03
CA PRO A 70 3.85 14.04 -5.32
C PRO A 70 4.74 12.78 -5.41
N ALA A 71 5.83 12.84 -6.18
CA ALA A 71 6.71 11.68 -6.40
C ALA A 71 7.20 11.04 -5.09
N ALA A 72 7.54 11.85 -4.09
CA ALA A 72 7.98 11.35 -2.79
C ALA A 72 6.88 10.58 -2.04
N LEU A 73 5.62 11.03 -2.13
CA LEU A 73 4.49 10.33 -1.52
C LEU A 73 4.14 9.05 -2.29
N ASP A 74 4.17 9.11 -3.63
CA ASP A 74 3.98 7.93 -4.49
C ASP A 74 5.00 6.85 -4.13
N GLU A 75 6.28 7.20 -4.07
CA GLU A 75 7.35 6.29 -3.70
C GLU A 75 7.19 5.76 -2.28
N HIS A 76 6.89 6.62 -1.32
CA HIS A 76 6.66 6.21 0.08
C HIS A 76 5.57 5.12 0.18
N VAL A 77 4.41 5.34 -0.46
CA VAL A 77 3.29 4.39 -0.43
C VAL A 77 3.68 3.07 -1.10
N ARG A 78 4.38 3.09 -2.23
CA ARG A 78 4.80 1.88 -2.94
C ARG A 78 5.83 1.07 -2.16
N VAL A 79 6.77 1.73 -1.49
CA VAL A 79 7.77 1.07 -0.64
C VAL A 79 7.13 0.48 0.61
N ARG A 80 6.20 1.21 1.24
CA ARG A 80 5.47 0.73 2.41
C ARG A 80 4.67 -0.53 2.11
N ASP A 81 3.90 -0.52 1.01
CA ASP A 81 2.90 -1.54 0.74
C ASP A 81 3.41 -2.69 -0.14
N LYS A 82 4.46 -2.47 -0.96
CA LYS A 82 5.15 -3.46 -1.82
C LYS A 82 4.27 -4.16 -2.86
N THR A 83 3.05 -4.55 -2.52
CA THR A 83 2.10 -5.22 -3.41
C THR A 83 0.73 -4.53 -3.39
N CYS A 84 -0.13 -4.93 -4.31
CA CYS A 84 -1.54 -4.54 -4.30
C CYS A 84 -2.18 -4.81 -2.92
N ALA A 85 -2.96 -3.86 -2.44
CA ALA A 85 -3.61 -3.90 -1.13
C ALA A 85 -4.83 -4.82 -1.05
N ALA A 86 -5.08 -5.68 -2.05
CA ALA A 86 -6.15 -6.66 -2.01
C ALA A 86 -5.71 -7.97 -1.35
N PRO A 87 -6.64 -8.70 -0.70
CA PRO A 87 -6.35 -9.96 -0.04
C PRO A 87 -5.65 -10.95 -0.98
N GLY A 88 -4.49 -11.48 -0.58
CA GLY A 88 -3.74 -12.48 -1.33
C GLY A 88 -3.15 -12.02 -2.67
N CYS A 89 -3.25 -10.74 -3.03
CA CYS A 89 -2.72 -10.25 -4.29
C CYS A 89 -1.21 -10.01 -4.21
N THR A 90 -0.48 -10.59 -5.16
CA THR A 90 0.99 -10.50 -5.24
C THR A 90 1.48 -9.52 -6.31
N VAL A 91 0.57 -8.80 -6.99
CA VAL A 91 0.96 -7.81 -8.01
C VAL A 91 1.79 -6.71 -7.35
N PRO A 92 3.03 -6.46 -7.82
CA PRO A 92 3.89 -5.45 -7.23
C PRO A 92 3.26 -4.05 -7.24
N ALA A 93 3.46 -3.28 -6.17
CA ALA A 93 2.96 -1.91 -6.06
C ALA A 93 3.45 -1.00 -7.20
N ALA A 94 4.65 -1.27 -7.72
CA ALA A 94 5.19 -0.57 -8.89
C ALA A 94 4.36 -0.74 -10.18
N ARG A 95 3.53 -1.78 -10.26
CA ARG A 95 2.62 -2.07 -11.39
C ARG A 95 1.16 -1.78 -11.07
N ALA A 96 0.90 -1.21 -9.91
CA ALA A 96 -0.43 -0.88 -9.44
C ALA A 96 -0.72 0.62 -9.58
N ASP A 97 -1.99 0.99 -9.70
CA ASP A 97 -2.41 2.39 -9.55
C ASP A 97 -2.37 2.75 -8.06
N LEU A 98 -2.00 3.98 -7.69
CA LEU A 98 -2.26 4.49 -6.35
C LEU A 98 -3.69 5.03 -6.31
N ASP A 99 -4.48 4.43 -5.46
CA ASP A 99 -5.91 4.73 -5.32
C ASP A 99 -6.22 5.34 -3.96
N HIS A 100 -7.14 6.30 -3.94
CA HIS A 100 -7.65 6.89 -2.72
C HIS A 100 -8.68 5.96 -2.07
N THR A 101 -8.46 5.55 -0.82
CA THR A 101 -9.42 4.68 -0.11
C THR A 101 -10.72 5.41 0.18
N ILE A 102 -10.64 6.68 0.58
CA ILE A 102 -11.77 7.63 0.60
C ILE A 102 -11.64 8.51 -0.65
N ALA A 103 -12.68 8.57 -1.45
CA ALA A 103 -12.66 9.25 -2.74
C ALA A 103 -12.21 10.72 -2.61
N TYR A 104 -11.31 11.15 -3.48
CA TYR A 104 -10.86 12.54 -3.56
C TYR A 104 -11.91 13.47 -4.18
N HIS A 105 -12.67 12.97 -5.14
CA HIS A 105 -13.78 13.68 -5.78
C HIS A 105 -15.11 13.05 -5.40
N PRO A 106 -16.20 13.83 -5.36
CA PRO A 106 -17.52 13.27 -5.16
C PRO A 106 -17.81 12.17 -6.20
N GLN A 107 -18.32 11.04 -5.73
CA GLN A 107 -18.78 9.97 -6.62
C GLN A 107 -20.16 10.33 -7.20
N PRO A 108 -20.46 9.93 -8.44
CA PRO A 108 -21.79 10.12 -9.00
C PRO A 108 -22.86 9.51 -8.09
N GLY A 109 -23.86 10.29 -7.71
CA GLY A 109 -24.94 9.86 -6.83
C GLY A 109 -24.60 9.83 -5.32
N ALA A 110 -23.39 10.24 -4.92
CA ALA A 110 -23.08 10.36 -3.50
C ALA A 110 -23.83 11.53 -2.85
N PRO A 111 -24.26 11.39 -1.58
CA PRO A 111 -24.84 12.50 -0.82
C PRO A 111 -23.92 13.73 -0.79
N PRO A 112 -24.48 14.95 -0.75
CA PRO A 112 -23.68 16.18 -0.75
C PRO A 112 -22.63 16.27 0.37
N ASP A 113 -22.94 15.67 1.53
CA ASP A 113 -22.10 15.68 2.73
C ASP A 113 -21.14 14.49 2.82
N THR A 114 -20.98 13.72 1.74
CA THR A 114 -20.05 12.58 1.72
C THR A 114 -18.63 13.07 1.97
N PRO A 115 -17.94 12.57 3.02
CA PRO A 115 -16.58 12.98 3.29
C PRO A 115 -15.63 12.67 2.13
N LEU A 116 -14.79 13.64 1.77
CA LEU A 116 -13.75 13.49 0.76
C LEU A 116 -12.40 13.25 1.41
N GLY A 117 -11.62 12.37 0.83
CA GLY A 117 -10.27 12.05 1.29
C GLY A 117 -9.22 12.96 0.67
N GLY A 118 -8.15 13.22 1.42
CA GLY A 118 -6.96 13.91 0.91
C GLY A 118 -6.02 12.97 0.17
N THR A 119 -5.02 13.56 -0.49
CA THR A 119 -3.90 12.83 -1.07
C THR A 119 -2.78 12.76 -0.05
N ASP A 120 -2.83 11.77 0.81
CA ASP A 120 -1.87 11.53 1.89
C ASP A 120 -1.63 10.03 2.09
N ALA A 121 -0.61 9.69 2.88
CA ALA A 121 -0.21 8.30 3.12
C ALA A 121 -1.31 7.48 3.82
N GLY A 122 -2.16 8.12 4.62
CA GLY A 122 -3.28 7.47 5.32
C GLY A 122 -4.49 7.20 4.42
N ASN A 123 -4.52 7.77 3.21
CA ASN A 123 -5.63 7.60 2.27
C ASN A 123 -5.21 6.98 0.93
N LEU A 124 -3.92 6.72 0.70
CA LEU A 124 -3.43 6.11 -0.54
C LEU A 124 -3.02 4.66 -0.34
N GLY A 125 -3.37 3.81 -1.30
CA GLY A 125 -2.92 2.42 -1.37
C GLY A 125 -2.79 1.91 -2.80
N PRO A 126 -1.87 0.96 -3.07
CA PRO A 126 -1.68 0.40 -4.40
C PRO A 126 -2.79 -0.60 -4.72
N LEU A 127 -3.48 -0.41 -5.82
CA LEU A 127 -4.45 -1.36 -6.36
C LEU A 127 -4.08 -1.73 -7.79
N CYS A 128 -3.92 -3.02 -8.06
CA CYS A 128 -3.79 -3.47 -9.44
C CYS A 128 -5.10 -3.22 -10.21
N ARG A 129 -5.02 -3.14 -11.52
CA ARG A 129 -6.18 -2.77 -12.37
C ARG A 129 -7.43 -3.61 -12.08
N ALA A 130 -7.28 -4.90 -11.81
CA ALA A 130 -8.42 -5.78 -11.49
C ALA A 130 -9.08 -5.38 -10.17
N HIS A 131 -8.30 -5.19 -9.10
CA HIS A 131 -8.84 -4.85 -7.78
C HIS A 131 -9.31 -3.38 -7.69
N HIS A 132 -8.69 -2.47 -8.44
CA HIS A 132 -9.21 -1.11 -8.59
C HIS A 132 -10.62 -1.13 -9.21
N ARG A 133 -10.85 -1.96 -10.24
CA ARG A 133 -12.18 -2.15 -10.82
C ARG A 133 -13.18 -2.80 -9.85
N LEU A 134 -12.76 -3.80 -9.07
CA LEU A 134 -13.64 -4.40 -8.05
C LEU A 134 -14.11 -3.37 -7.03
N LYS A 135 -13.22 -2.48 -6.58
CA LYS A 135 -13.61 -1.38 -5.70
C LYS A 135 -14.55 -0.40 -6.40
N THR A 136 -14.26 -0.03 -7.66
CA THR A 136 -15.01 1.03 -8.36
C THR A 136 -16.40 0.60 -8.82
N VAL A 137 -16.52 -0.62 -9.36
CA VAL A 137 -17.77 -1.11 -9.98
C VAL A 137 -18.26 -2.44 -9.45
N GLY A 138 -17.45 -3.15 -8.67
CA GLY A 138 -17.76 -4.48 -8.16
C GLY A 138 -18.46 -4.50 -6.79
N GLY A 139 -18.84 -3.35 -6.25
CA GLY A 139 -19.52 -3.26 -4.94
C GLY A 139 -18.62 -3.55 -3.74
N PHE A 140 -17.31 -3.76 -3.95
CA PHE A 140 -16.36 -3.89 -2.85
C PHE A 140 -16.05 -2.52 -2.23
N ARG A 141 -15.91 -2.49 -0.91
CA ARG A 141 -15.47 -1.29 -0.19
C ARG A 141 -14.07 -1.51 0.35
N LEU A 142 -13.27 -0.48 0.27
CA LEU A 142 -11.91 -0.44 0.80
C LEU A 142 -11.77 0.76 1.72
N ARG A 143 -11.21 0.57 2.89
CA ARG A 143 -10.77 1.66 3.75
C ARG A 143 -9.40 1.35 4.35
N GLN A 144 -8.63 2.36 4.60
CA GLN A 144 -7.37 2.25 5.31
C GLN A 144 -7.63 2.57 6.79
N ILE A 145 -7.39 1.58 7.65
CA ILE A 145 -7.64 1.72 9.11
C ILE A 145 -6.46 2.44 9.76
N ALA A 146 -5.27 2.15 9.27
CA ALA A 146 -4.02 2.82 9.60
C ALA A 146 -3.12 2.79 8.37
N PRO A 147 -2.09 3.64 8.25
CA PRO A 147 -1.18 3.61 7.11
C PRO A 147 -0.66 2.19 6.83
N GLY A 148 -0.92 1.68 5.60
CA GLY A 148 -0.57 0.31 5.19
C GLY A 148 -1.41 -0.82 5.79
N LEU A 149 -2.48 -0.52 6.54
CA LEU A 149 -3.44 -1.50 7.02
C LEU A 149 -4.81 -1.26 6.38
N PHE A 150 -5.23 -2.18 5.53
CA PHE A 150 -6.44 -2.06 4.73
C PHE A 150 -7.52 -3.03 5.19
N GLU A 151 -8.76 -2.56 5.20
CA GLU A 151 -9.94 -3.40 5.37
C GLU A 151 -10.73 -3.44 4.07
N TRP A 152 -10.86 -4.64 3.51
CA TRP A 152 -11.75 -4.94 2.41
C TRP A 152 -13.07 -5.45 2.92
N ILE A 153 -14.18 -4.95 2.36
CA ILE A 153 -15.53 -5.40 2.65
C ILE A 153 -16.15 -5.85 1.33
N THR A 154 -16.54 -7.12 1.26
CA THR A 154 -17.19 -7.69 0.07
C THR A 154 -18.64 -7.23 -0.04
N PRO A 155 -19.29 -7.36 -1.21
CA PRO A 155 -20.73 -7.11 -1.35
C PRO A 155 -21.59 -7.95 -0.39
N THR A 156 -21.12 -9.12 0.01
CA THR A 156 -21.77 -10.03 0.97
C THR A 156 -21.45 -9.73 2.44
N GLY A 157 -20.70 -8.65 2.71
CA GLY A 157 -20.40 -8.19 4.06
C GLY A 157 -19.16 -8.81 4.73
N HIS A 158 -18.47 -9.78 4.08
CA HIS A 158 -17.24 -10.32 4.65
C HIS A 158 -16.14 -9.26 4.71
N ARG A 159 -15.34 -9.31 5.78
CA ARG A 159 -14.27 -8.35 6.05
C ARG A 159 -12.92 -9.05 6.06
N TYR A 160 -11.92 -8.42 5.42
CA TYR A 160 -10.55 -8.90 5.34
C TYR A 160 -9.59 -7.77 5.73
N LEU A 161 -8.76 -8.02 6.74
CA LEU A 161 -7.66 -7.12 7.08
C LEU A 161 -6.41 -7.54 6.32
N VAL A 162 -5.79 -6.59 5.65
CA VAL A 162 -4.64 -6.83 4.77
C VAL A 162 -3.51 -5.87 5.08
N ARG A 163 -2.31 -6.44 5.30
CA ARG A 163 -1.05 -5.72 5.17
C ARG A 163 -0.39 -6.15 3.87
N PRO A 164 -0.32 -5.30 2.85
CA PRO A 164 0.31 -5.64 1.58
C PRO A 164 1.78 -6.03 1.77
N GLY A 165 2.32 -6.86 0.88
CA GLY A 165 3.69 -7.33 0.97
C GLY A 165 3.94 -8.48 1.96
N THR A 166 3.00 -8.78 2.86
CA THR A 166 3.14 -9.92 3.79
C THR A 166 2.58 -11.23 3.23
N GLY A 167 1.83 -11.16 2.14
CA GLY A 167 1.15 -12.31 1.54
C GLY A 167 0.05 -12.92 2.41
N ARG A 168 -0.26 -12.32 3.58
CA ARG A 168 -1.24 -12.85 4.53
C ARG A 168 -2.37 -11.85 4.74
N SER A 169 -3.59 -12.36 4.71
CA SER A 169 -4.73 -11.70 5.37
C SER A 169 -4.55 -11.87 6.88
N LEU A 170 -4.61 -10.79 7.64
CA LEU A 170 -4.34 -10.82 9.08
C LEU A 170 -5.54 -11.29 9.90
N ASP A 171 -6.75 -11.19 9.35
CA ASP A 171 -7.97 -11.69 9.99
C ASP A 171 -9.11 -11.86 9.00
N THR A 172 -9.87 -12.93 9.16
CA THR A 172 -11.19 -13.10 8.57
C THR A 172 -12.20 -13.02 9.72
N THR A 173 -12.64 -11.81 10.04
CA THR A 173 -13.79 -11.69 10.92
C THR A 173 -15.04 -11.94 10.08
N THR A 174 -15.55 -13.16 10.11
CA THR A 174 -16.91 -13.44 9.68
C THR A 174 -17.82 -12.73 10.67
N VAL A 175 -18.42 -11.63 10.26
CA VAL A 175 -19.59 -11.10 10.98
C VAL A 175 -20.71 -12.14 10.78
N PRO A 176 -21.33 -12.66 11.85
CA PRO A 176 -22.48 -13.53 11.70
C PRO A 176 -23.53 -12.82 10.85
N HIS A 177 -24.03 -13.51 9.86
CA HIS A 177 -25.11 -13.03 9.01
C HIS A 177 -26.43 -13.24 9.77
N ASP A 178 -26.74 -12.33 10.69
CA ASP A 178 -28.08 -12.19 11.27
C ASP A 178 -28.89 -11.16 10.48
N ALA A 179 -29.03 -11.39 9.19
CA ALA A 179 -30.01 -10.71 8.39
C ALA A 179 -30.62 -11.74 7.44
N GLU A 180 -31.84 -12.14 7.75
CA GLU A 180 -32.69 -12.86 6.82
C GLU A 180 -32.70 -12.12 5.47
N PRO A 181 -32.55 -12.85 4.34
CA PRO A 181 -32.68 -12.23 3.04
C PRO A 181 -34.11 -11.73 2.89
N PRO A 182 -34.32 -10.50 2.40
CA PRO A 182 -35.65 -10.04 2.03
C PRO A 182 -36.08 -10.79 0.77
N PHE A 183 -37.05 -11.64 0.88
CA PHE A 183 -37.83 -12.16 -0.26
C PHE A 183 -39.18 -11.48 -0.26
#